data_51e1bea338bea361cd0dfe1f1c525c0c
#
_entry.id   51e1bea338bea361cd0dfe1f1c525c0c
#
_cell.length_a   1.000
_cell.length_b   1.000
_cell.length_c   1.000
_cell.angle_alpha   90.00
_cell.angle_beta   90.00
_cell.angle_gamma   90.00
#
_symmetry.space_group_name_H-M   'P 1'
#
loop_
_entity.id
_entity.type
_entity.pdbx_description
1 polymer ?
#
loop_
_entity_poly.entity_id
_entity_poly.type
_entity_poly.pdbx_seq_one_letter_code
_entity_poly.pdbx_strand_id
1 'polypeptide(L)'
;MHRRAPLYYFFLGVLTSSSCLIFSVAAQVPSNSQQSSTRSEAETASWFEAHRRQPAALRAFVQRMPKGGDIHSHLSGAVYAEHYLEWAATDGYCVNPKAGALVEPKACGQDSSYFPASELLNRTSVYDSLINRWSTRNLQFAGKSGHDQFFEAFSGFGPISDSMSRRDDMVAEVANRAALQHITYLELMLTVQGSEVRQLGREVGWNKDLQEMHGQLLKRGLTKLVTLGNQQFAQLEREVSKTLGCGTPSAQPGCAVTVRYLQQTTRTKSPVEVFAQLAYAFALDSSDSRVVGINLVAPEDNPIALRDYTLQMQMLQFFKRQYPNVKVALHAGELTLGLVPTEDLRFHIRQAVEVAQASRIGHGVDILFEEHPFELMEQMRRLGVLVEICLTSNEVILNVQGDEHPFREYWKAGVPMTLASDDEGISRIDLSHEYLLAATRYGLGYKDLKRLARNGLEYSFAPGNSLWKSSEFKAMVSACASDTPGETSVSEGCSAFLNKSDRARIQWQLESEFARFESLQNWL
;
A
#
# COMPACT_ATOMS: atom_id res chain seq x y z
N MET A 1 61.83 10.63 18.77
CA MET A 1 63.12 10.55 18.03
C MET A 1 62.81 9.88 16.71
N HIS A 2 62.90 10.37 15.55
CA HIS A 2 63.56 11.42 14.83
C HIS A 2 62.64 11.95 13.72
N ARG A 3 62.59 13.25 13.63
CA ARG A 3 62.07 14.01 12.49
C ARG A 3 62.98 13.87 11.29
N ARG A 4 62.45 13.96 10.06
CA ARG A 4 63.08 14.70 8.94
C ARG A 4 62.02 15.21 7.98
N ALA A 5 62.12 16.47 7.67
CA ALA A 5 61.33 17.31 6.78
C ALA A 5 62.09 17.53 5.43
N PRO A 6 61.58 18.34 4.49
CA PRO A 6 61.58 18.08 3.05
C PRO A 6 62.67 18.82 2.28
N LEU A 7 62.86 18.47 1.02
CA LEU A 7 63.70 19.24 0.09
C LEU A 7 62.88 19.71 -1.12
N TYR A 8 62.80 21.03 -1.25
CA TYR A 8 62.43 21.75 -2.46
C TYR A 8 63.59 21.76 -3.46
N TYR A 9 63.28 21.57 -4.75
CA TYR A 9 64.16 22.01 -5.86
C TYR A 9 63.38 22.93 -6.80
N PHE A 10 63.84 24.18 -6.87
CA PHE A 10 63.56 25.15 -7.93
C PHE A 10 64.42 24.85 -9.14
N PHE A 11 63.88 24.87 -10.34
CA PHE A 11 64.63 25.11 -11.58
C PHE A 11 63.97 26.16 -12.43
N LEU A 12 64.67 27.25 -12.66
CA LEU A 12 64.46 28.29 -13.63
C LEU A 12 65.00 27.76 -14.99
N GLY A 13 64.29 28.10 -16.08
CA GLY A 13 64.89 27.84 -17.38
C GLY A 13 64.05 28.28 -18.58
N VAL A 14 64.26 29.53 -19.00
CA VAL A 14 64.42 30.02 -20.37
C VAL A 14 63.26 29.83 -21.38
N LEU A 15 62.65 30.98 -21.71
CA LEU A 15 61.80 31.24 -22.89
C LEU A 15 62.60 31.12 -24.19
N THR A 16 62.15 30.28 -25.13
CA THR A 16 62.41 30.45 -26.58
C THR A 16 61.11 30.37 -27.33
N SER A 17 60.80 31.47 -28.00
CA SER A 17 59.68 31.63 -28.91
C SER A 17 59.92 30.86 -30.23
N SER A 18 59.06 29.88 -30.54
CA SER A 18 58.97 29.29 -31.87
C SER A 18 57.50 29.35 -32.33
N SER A 19 57.26 30.15 -33.32
CA SER A 19 55.99 30.27 -34.02
C SER A 19 55.72 28.98 -34.79
N CYS A 20 54.73 28.21 -34.36
CA CYS A 20 54.24 27.05 -35.10
C CYS A 20 52.85 27.36 -35.68
N LEU A 21 52.77 27.38 -37.00
CA LEU A 21 51.53 27.48 -37.76
C LEU A 21 50.63 26.26 -37.45
N ILE A 22 49.49 26.53 -36.82
CA ILE A 22 48.47 25.51 -36.59
C ILE A 22 47.60 25.38 -37.82
N PHE A 23 47.78 24.31 -38.59
CA PHE A 23 46.78 23.85 -39.56
C PHE A 23 45.62 23.22 -38.76
N SER A 24 44.47 23.88 -38.74
CA SER A 24 43.24 23.30 -38.24
C SER A 24 42.73 22.24 -39.21
N VAL A 25 43.06 20.99 -38.94
CA VAL A 25 42.32 19.87 -39.52
C VAL A 25 41.03 19.72 -38.71
N ALA A 26 39.92 20.18 -39.29
CA ALA A 26 38.60 19.88 -38.79
C ALA A 26 38.36 18.38 -38.94
N ALA A 27 38.58 17.63 -37.89
CA ALA A 27 38.09 16.25 -37.77
C ALA A 27 36.56 16.33 -37.75
N GLN A 28 35.93 16.00 -38.86
CA GLN A 28 34.50 15.67 -38.89
C GLN A 28 34.30 14.43 -37.99
N VAL A 29 33.79 14.66 -36.80
CA VAL A 29 33.21 13.60 -35.97
C VAL A 29 31.99 13.09 -36.73
N PRO A 30 31.95 11.82 -37.14
CA PRO A 30 30.73 11.30 -37.73
C PRO A 30 29.62 11.39 -36.66
N SER A 31 28.56 12.09 -36.99
CA SER A 31 27.29 12.05 -36.27
C SER A 31 26.69 10.66 -36.42
N ASN A 32 27.17 9.71 -35.63
CA ASN A 32 26.45 8.48 -35.38
C ASN A 32 25.28 8.85 -34.47
N SER A 33 24.19 9.28 -35.05
CA SER A 33 22.87 9.10 -34.43
C SER A 33 22.65 7.58 -34.33
N GLN A 34 23.20 6.95 -33.30
CA GLN A 34 22.68 5.69 -32.84
C GLN A 34 21.22 5.97 -32.48
N GLN A 35 20.34 5.64 -33.43
CA GLN A 35 18.96 5.38 -33.09
C GLN A 35 18.99 4.33 -31.98
N SER A 36 18.84 4.77 -30.74
CA SER A 36 18.57 3.92 -29.58
C SER A 36 17.32 3.13 -29.99
N SER A 37 17.50 1.87 -30.36
CA SER A 37 16.39 1.00 -30.67
C SER A 37 15.57 0.86 -29.38
N THR A 38 14.43 1.53 -29.35
CA THR A 38 13.48 1.37 -28.23
C THR A 38 13.09 -0.09 -28.17
N ARG A 39 13.37 -0.73 -27.03
CA ARG A 39 12.92 -2.11 -26.79
C ARG A 39 11.41 -2.14 -26.71
N SER A 40 10.82 -3.13 -27.34
CA SER A 40 9.38 -3.33 -27.31
C SER A 40 8.95 -4.14 -26.06
N GLU A 41 7.68 -4.08 -25.73
CA GLU A 41 7.08 -4.97 -24.73
C GLU A 41 7.39 -6.46 -25.03
N ALA A 42 7.46 -6.83 -26.32
CA ALA A 42 7.76 -8.21 -26.72
C ALA A 42 9.22 -8.60 -26.40
N GLU A 43 10.18 -7.69 -26.55
CA GLU A 43 11.59 -7.93 -26.20
C GLU A 43 11.75 -8.05 -24.67
N THR A 44 11.08 -7.17 -23.92
CA THR A 44 11.03 -7.22 -22.45
C THR A 44 10.45 -8.54 -21.97
N ALA A 45 9.34 -8.99 -22.56
CA ALA A 45 8.73 -10.28 -22.25
C ALA A 45 9.66 -11.44 -22.60
N SER A 46 10.37 -11.39 -23.73
CA SER A 46 11.33 -12.41 -24.12
C SER A 46 12.50 -12.52 -23.15
N TRP A 47 13.02 -11.36 -22.71
CA TRP A 47 14.08 -11.32 -21.69
C TRP A 47 13.60 -11.95 -20.39
N PHE A 48 12.41 -11.58 -19.92
CA PHE A 48 11.80 -12.10 -18.70
C PHE A 48 11.67 -13.62 -18.74
N GLU A 49 11.16 -14.19 -19.85
CA GLU A 49 11.03 -15.64 -20.04
C GLU A 49 12.39 -16.34 -20.05
N ALA A 50 13.41 -15.77 -20.69
CA ALA A 50 14.75 -16.33 -20.70
C ALA A 50 15.38 -16.42 -19.30
N HIS A 51 14.97 -15.55 -18.37
CA HIS A 51 15.48 -15.48 -16.99
C HIS A 51 14.52 -16.09 -15.95
N ARG A 52 13.41 -16.69 -16.36
CA ARG A 52 12.36 -17.23 -15.48
C ARG A 52 12.89 -18.16 -14.39
N ARG A 53 13.95 -18.91 -14.67
CA ARG A 53 14.58 -19.86 -13.73
C ARG A 53 15.73 -19.25 -12.92
N GLN A 54 15.87 -17.94 -12.94
CA GLN A 54 16.92 -17.20 -12.24
C GLN A 54 16.28 -16.22 -11.21
N PRO A 55 15.93 -16.69 -10.00
CA PRO A 55 15.17 -15.88 -9.03
C PRO A 55 15.82 -14.54 -8.71
N ALA A 56 17.15 -14.48 -8.63
CA ALA A 56 17.88 -13.23 -8.35
C ALA A 56 17.73 -12.21 -9.51
N ALA A 57 17.81 -12.67 -10.76
CA ALA A 57 17.59 -11.82 -11.93
C ALA A 57 16.13 -11.34 -12.02
N LEU A 58 15.17 -12.23 -11.78
CA LEU A 58 13.76 -11.85 -11.70
C LEU A 58 13.50 -10.86 -10.57
N ARG A 59 14.12 -11.04 -9.39
CA ARG A 59 14.00 -10.09 -8.28
C ARG A 59 14.47 -8.70 -8.71
N ALA A 60 15.65 -8.59 -9.33
CA ALA A 60 16.18 -7.32 -9.81
C ALA A 60 15.27 -6.69 -10.88
N PHE A 61 14.72 -7.51 -11.77
CA PHE A 61 13.77 -7.06 -12.80
C PHE A 61 12.47 -6.51 -12.19
N VAL A 62 11.79 -7.28 -11.33
CA VAL A 62 10.51 -6.84 -10.74
C VAL A 62 10.69 -5.66 -9.79
N GLN A 63 11.87 -5.51 -9.16
CA GLN A 63 12.15 -4.35 -8.33
C GLN A 63 12.16 -3.04 -9.14
N ARG A 64 12.64 -3.09 -10.38
CA ARG A 64 12.69 -1.94 -11.30
C ARG A 64 11.43 -1.77 -12.15
N MET A 65 10.59 -2.81 -12.24
CA MET A 65 9.36 -2.78 -13.02
C MET A 65 8.34 -1.81 -12.39
N PRO A 66 7.69 -0.94 -13.18
CA PRO A 66 6.60 -0.10 -12.68
C PRO A 66 5.43 -0.94 -12.15
N LYS A 67 4.91 -0.58 -10.97
CA LYS A 67 3.81 -1.32 -10.31
C LYS A 67 2.52 -0.52 -10.21
N GLY A 68 2.57 0.77 -10.55
CA GLY A 68 1.41 1.65 -10.54
C GLY A 68 0.94 1.96 -9.13
N GLY A 69 0.06 1.15 -8.56
CA GLY A 69 -0.51 1.40 -7.24
C GLY A 69 -0.46 0.21 -6.30
N ASP A 70 -0.31 0.50 -5.01
CA ASP A 70 -0.67 -0.39 -3.93
C ASP A 70 -1.95 0.13 -3.28
N ILE A 71 -3.03 -0.63 -3.40
CA ILE A 71 -4.38 -0.19 -3.02
C ILE A 71 -4.94 -0.96 -1.81
N HIS A 72 -4.11 -1.81 -1.20
CA HIS A 72 -4.41 -2.51 0.04
C HIS A 72 -3.17 -2.52 0.92
N SER A 73 -3.01 -1.47 1.73
CA SER A 73 -1.88 -1.32 2.65
C SER A 73 -2.31 -0.63 3.94
N HIS A 74 -2.04 -1.24 5.09
CA HIS A 74 -2.34 -0.69 6.41
C HIS A 74 -1.17 0.17 6.89
N LEU A 75 -1.39 1.47 7.10
CA LEU A 75 -0.32 2.39 7.45
C LEU A 75 0.52 1.92 8.64
N SER A 76 -0.12 1.41 9.71
CA SER A 76 0.59 0.96 10.90
C SER A 76 1.40 -0.32 10.70
N GLY A 77 0.92 -1.25 9.88
CA GLY A 77 1.62 -2.48 9.58
C GLY A 77 2.61 -2.36 8.41
N ALA A 78 2.46 -1.33 7.58
CA ALA A 78 3.38 -1.05 6.48
C ALA A 78 4.75 -0.56 6.96
N VAL A 79 4.81 0.17 8.08
CA VAL A 79 6.06 0.70 8.64
C VAL A 79 6.89 -0.43 9.25
N TYR A 80 8.20 -0.48 8.94
CA TYR A 80 9.10 -1.46 9.53
C TYR A 80 9.36 -1.20 11.02
N ALA A 81 9.49 -2.27 11.79
CA ALA A 81 9.73 -2.21 13.25
C ALA A 81 10.93 -1.33 13.63
N GLU A 82 11.97 -1.29 12.81
CA GLU A 82 13.16 -0.48 12.98
C GLU A 82 12.87 1.00 13.09
N HIS A 83 11.98 1.54 12.24
CA HIS A 83 11.57 2.94 12.29
C HIS A 83 10.77 3.26 13.54
N TYR A 84 9.89 2.37 13.97
CA TYR A 84 9.18 2.53 15.25
C TYR A 84 10.13 2.61 16.44
N LEU A 85 11.19 1.77 16.45
CA LEU A 85 12.22 1.80 17.50
C LEU A 85 13.05 3.08 17.48
N GLU A 86 13.39 3.59 16.30
CA GLU A 86 14.10 4.85 16.11
C GLU A 86 13.27 6.04 16.61
N TRP A 87 12.01 6.10 16.22
CA TRP A 87 11.10 7.16 16.68
C TRP A 87 10.82 7.06 18.17
N ALA A 88 10.66 5.85 18.71
CA ALA A 88 10.48 5.63 20.14
C ALA A 88 11.69 6.16 20.95
N ALA A 89 12.92 5.92 20.45
CA ALA A 89 14.13 6.44 21.06
C ALA A 89 14.18 7.96 21.05
N THR A 90 13.76 8.59 19.95
CA THR A 90 13.71 10.04 19.79
C THR A 90 12.67 10.70 20.69
N ASP A 91 11.51 10.07 20.85
CA ASP A 91 10.37 10.60 21.60
C ASP A 91 10.40 10.26 23.09
N GLY A 92 11.45 9.57 23.55
CA GLY A 92 11.64 9.26 24.97
C GLY A 92 10.75 8.12 25.49
N TYR A 93 10.25 7.24 24.61
CA TYR A 93 9.56 6.02 25.02
C TYR A 93 10.50 5.08 25.78
N CYS A 94 9.93 4.24 26.60
CA CYS A 94 10.64 3.13 27.24
C CYS A 94 10.21 1.79 26.61
N VAL A 95 11.03 0.79 26.89
CA VAL A 95 10.75 -0.60 26.52
C VAL A 95 10.38 -1.40 27.75
N ASN A 96 9.30 -2.13 27.67
CA ASN A 96 8.98 -3.24 28.57
C ASN A 96 9.56 -4.54 27.98
N PRO A 97 10.72 -5.01 28.43
CA PRO A 97 11.39 -6.17 27.82
C PRO A 97 10.61 -7.47 28.01
N LYS A 98 9.82 -7.58 29.08
CA LYS A 98 9.00 -8.76 29.38
C LYS A 98 7.78 -8.84 28.43
N ALA A 99 7.07 -7.74 28.26
CA ALA A 99 5.97 -7.67 27.31
C ALA A 99 6.43 -7.58 25.85
N GLY A 100 7.68 -7.14 25.59
CA GLY A 100 8.20 -6.87 24.25
C GLY A 100 7.43 -5.73 23.58
N ALA A 101 7.11 -4.68 24.30
CA ALA A 101 6.28 -3.57 23.87
C ALA A 101 6.86 -2.22 24.31
N LEU A 102 6.48 -1.16 23.59
CA LEU A 102 6.76 0.22 23.99
C LEU A 102 5.89 0.64 25.17
N VAL A 103 6.42 1.56 25.94
CA VAL A 103 5.74 2.21 27.06
C VAL A 103 5.84 3.71 26.85
N GLU A 104 4.72 4.40 26.97
CA GLU A 104 4.68 5.87 26.82
C GLU A 104 5.61 6.57 27.83
N PRO A 105 6.21 7.73 27.47
CA PRO A 105 7.18 8.44 28.31
C PRO A 105 6.71 8.67 29.76
N LYS A 106 5.42 9.03 29.92
CA LYS A 106 4.82 9.26 31.25
C LYS A 106 4.75 8.04 32.17
N ALA A 107 4.87 6.84 31.61
CA ALA A 107 4.80 5.58 32.33
C ALA A 107 6.16 4.89 32.52
N CYS A 108 7.25 5.45 32.00
CA CYS A 108 8.61 4.88 32.07
C CYS A 108 9.09 4.58 33.51
N GLY A 109 8.72 5.41 34.47
CA GLY A 109 9.10 5.23 35.87
C GLY A 109 8.22 4.31 36.69
N GLN A 110 7.20 3.69 36.10
CA GLN A 110 6.24 2.85 36.84
C GLN A 110 6.78 1.46 37.19
N ASP A 111 7.80 0.99 36.46
CA ASP A 111 8.45 -0.30 36.69
C ASP A 111 9.96 -0.15 36.45
N SER A 112 10.77 -0.61 37.43
CA SER A 112 12.25 -0.53 37.37
C SER A 112 12.87 -1.43 36.29
N SER A 113 12.11 -2.36 35.71
CA SER A 113 12.56 -3.19 34.58
C SER A 113 12.45 -2.47 33.23
N TYR A 114 11.70 -1.36 33.16
CA TYR A 114 11.61 -0.55 31.95
C TYR A 114 12.89 0.25 31.75
N PHE A 115 13.32 0.39 30.51
CA PHE A 115 14.48 1.18 30.16
C PHE A 115 14.22 2.05 28.93
N PRO A 116 14.92 3.19 28.76
CA PRO A 116 14.74 4.07 27.64
C PRO A 116 14.99 3.39 26.29
N ALA A 117 14.13 3.60 25.30
CA ALA A 117 14.30 3.06 23.95
C ALA A 117 15.61 3.52 23.30
N SER A 118 16.16 4.69 23.68
CA SER A 118 17.48 5.17 23.25
C SER A 118 18.66 4.25 23.64
N GLU A 119 18.47 3.35 24.62
CA GLU A 119 19.49 2.35 25.01
C GLU A 119 19.46 1.07 24.15
N LEU A 120 18.48 0.90 23.25
CA LEU A 120 18.28 -0.35 22.49
C LEU A 120 19.52 -0.78 21.69
N LEU A 121 20.24 0.16 21.08
CA LEU A 121 21.45 -0.15 20.32
C LEU A 121 22.60 -0.69 21.21
N ASN A 122 22.54 -0.44 22.53
CA ASN A 122 23.45 -1.03 23.52
C ASN A 122 22.91 -2.37 24.07
N ARG A 123 21.69 -2.76 23.71
CA ARG A 123 20.97 -3.97 24.15
C ARG A 123 20.50 -4.78 22.94
N THR A 124 21.45 -5.13 22.06
CA THR A 124 21.18 -5.71 20.73
C THR A 124 20.28 -6.96 20.77
N SER A 125 20.42 -7.81 21.79
CA SER A 125 19.53 -8.99 21.94
C SER A 125 18.07 -8.61 22.19
N VAL A 126 17.83 -7.52 22.93
CA VAL A 126 16.46 -7.01 23.12
C VAL A 126 15.96 -6.35 21.84
N TYR A 127 16.79 -5.55 21.17
CA TYR A 127 16.48 -4.96 19.87
C TYR A 127 16.04 -6.03 18.86
N ASP A 128 16.83 -7.08 18.69
CA ASP A 128 16.50 -8.19 17.80
C ASP A 128 15.23 -8.93 18.20
N SER A 129 15.00 -9.11 19.52
CA SER A 129 13.77 -9.71 20.04
C SER A 129 12.54 -8.89 19.70
N LEU A 130 12.63 -7.55 19.82
CA LEU A 130 11.53 -6.65 19.46
C LEU A 130 11.18 -6.72 17.97
N ILE A 131 12.19 -6.67 17.09
CA ILE A 131 11.96 -6.82 15.64
C ILE A 131 11.30 -8.16 15.31
N ASN A 132 11.77 -9.27 15.94
CA ASN A 132 11.14 -10.57 15.75
C ASN A 132 9.68 -10.60 16.25
N ARG A 133 9.39 -9.90 17.33
CA ARG A 133 8.05 -9.84 17.92
C ARG A 133 7.07 -8.95 17.14
N TRP A 134 7.58 -7.89 16.52
CA TRP A 134 6.78 -6.92 15.78
C TRP A 134 6.74 -7.21 14.28
N SER A 135 7.22 -8.38 13.89
CA SER A 135 7.21 -8.82 12.50
C SER A 135 7.21 -10.36 12.40
N THR A 136 7.09 -10.85 11.19
CA THR A 136 7.19 -12.28 10.88
C THR A 136 8.64 -12.75 10.68
N ARG A 137 9.63 -11.87 10.99
CA ARG A 137 11.05 -12.25 10.96
C ARG A 137 11.30 -13.42 11.92
N ASN A 138 11.92 -14.48 11.39
CA ASN A 138 12.22 -15.69 12.16
C ASN A 138 10.97 -16.42 12.71
N LEU A 139 9.83 -16.31 12.03
CA LEU A 139 8.55 -16.92 12.41
C LEU A 139 8.69 -18.41 12.77
N GLN A 140 9.53 -19.16 12.04
CA GLN A 140 9.78 -20.59 12.29
C GLN A 140 10.35 -20.88 13.70
N PHE A 141 10.84 -19.87 14.40
CA PHE A 141 11.36 -19.99 15.77
C PHE A 141 10.46 -19.32 16.82
N ALA A 142 9.33 -18.73 16.40
CA ALA A 142 8.45 -17.97 17.29
C ALA A 142 7.65 -18.86 18.28
N GLY A 143 7.51 -20.15 17.98
CA GLY A 143 6.76 -21.09 18.81
C GLY A 143 5.25 -20.85 18.84
N LYS A 144 4.71 -20.16 17.85
CA LYS A 144 3.29 -19.86 17.65
C LYS A 144 2.94 -19.88 16.16
N SER A 145 1.65 -19.79 15.83
CA SER A 145 1.16 -19.70 14.46
C SER A 145 1.58 -18.38 13.80
N GLY A 146 1.61 -18.36 12.46
CA GLY A 146 1.77 -17.11 11.70
C GLY A 146 0.66 -16.12 11.98
N HIS A 147 -0.58 -16.60 12.08
CA HIS A 147 -1.74 -15.84 12.49
C HIS A 147 -1.51 -15.08 13.82
N ASP A 148 -1.17 -15.81 14.87
CA ASP A 148 -0.97 -15.20 16.20
C ASP A 148 0.22 -14.22 16.19
N GLN A 149 1.32 -14.59 15.52
CA GLN A 149 2.50 -13.73 15.42
C GLN A 149 2.16 -12.42 14.70
N PHE A 150 1.39 -12.49 13.61
CA PHE A 150 1.00 -11.34 12.81
C PHE A 150 0.14 -10.37 13.62
N PHE A 151 -0.97 -10.84 14.17
CA PHE A 151 -1.91 -9.97 14.90
C PHE A 151 -1.38 -9.47 16.25
N GLU A 152 -0.53 -10.24 16.92
CA GLU A 152 0.11 -9.78 18.17
C GLU A 152 1.17 -8.69 17.94
N ALA A 153 1.78 -8.62 16.74
CA ALA A 153 2.81 -7.63 16.42
C ALA A 153 2.34 -6.19 16.70
N PHE A 154 1.10 -5.87 16.34
CA PHE A 154 0.52 -4.54 16.54
C PHE A 154 0.51 -4.07 18.00
N SER A 155 0.38 -4.98 18.96
CA SER A 155 0.36 -4.65 20.39
C SER A 155 1.70 -4.09 20.88
N GLY A 156 2.80 -4.45 20.23
CA GLY A 156 4.14 -4.06 20.64
C GLY A 156 4.49 -2.61 20.31
N PHE A 157 4.11 -2.15 19.14
CA PHE A 157 4.38 -0.79 18.65
C PHE A 157 3.16 0.15 18.72
N GLY A 158 1.99 -0.37 19.11
CA GLY A 158 0.74 0.39 19.22
C GLY A 158 0.87 1.76 19.89
N PRO A 159 1.58 1.91 21.04
CA PRO A 159 1.73 3.20 21.69
C PRO A 159 2.31 4.31 20.79
N ILE A 160 3.14 3.98 19.79
CA ILE A 160 3.71 4.96 18.87
C ILE A 160 2.96 5.02 17.53
N SER A 161 2.48 3.89 16.99
CA SER A 161 1.74 3.87 15.73
C SER A 161 0.38 4.57 15.82
N ASP A 162 -0.24 4.57 17.00
CA ASP A 162 -1.50 5.27 17.25
C ASP A 162 -1.29 6.77 17.53
N SER A 163 -0.03 7.20 17.75
CA SER A 163 0.30 8.60 18.02
C SER A 163 0.06 9.49 16.79
N MET A 164 -0.68 10.56 16.99
CA MET A 164 -0.90 11.58 15.95
C MET A 164 0.39 12.29 15.55
N SER A 165 1.38 12.40 16.46
CA SER A 165 2.63 13.12 16.24
C SER A 165 3.62 12.39 15.33
N ARG A 166 3.38 11.10 15.00
CA ARG A 166 4.24 10.30 14.12
C ARG A 166 3.54 9.87 12.83
N ARG A 167 2.31 10.28 12.65
CA ARG A 167 1.52 9.84 11.49
C ARG A 167 2.06 10.36 10.16
N ASP A 168 2.58 11.58 10.14
CA ASP A 168 3.24 12.14 8.97
C ASP A 168 4.59 11.45 8.66
N ASP A 169 5.39 11.12 9.67
CA ASP A 169 6.61 10.33 9.51
C ASP A 169 6.30 8.94 8.93
N MET A 170 5.24 8.29 9.43
CA MET A 170 4.80 6.99 8.91
C MET A 170 4.41 7.06 7.42
N VAL A 171 3.60 8.05 7.05
CA VAL A 171 3.20 8.23 5.63
C VAL A 171 4.40 8.58 4.77
N ALA A 172 5.31 9.44 5.25
CA ALA A 172 6.51 9.83 4.52
C ALA A 172 7.46 8.63 4.30
N GLU A 173 7.63 7.77 5.30
CA GLU A 173 8.44 6.54 5.19
C GLU A 173 7.86 5.62 4.12
N VAL A 174 6.56 5.30 4.23
CA VAL A 174 5.87 4.42 3.28
C VAL A 174 5.91 4.99 1.86
N ALA A 175 5.66 6.29 1.69
CA ALA A 175 5.72 6.94 0.38
C ALA A 175 7.13 6.92 -0.23
N ASN A 176 8.18 7.14 0.56
CA ASN A 176 9.57 7.06 0.09
C ASN A 176 9.91 5.64 -0.39
N ARG A 177 9.52 4.63 0.36
CA ARG A 177 9.76 3.23 0.01
C ARG A 177 8.95 2.81 -1.21
N ALA A 178 7.70 3.27 -1.33
CA ALA A 178 6.87 3.06 -2.51
C ALA A 178 7.52 3.64 -3.78
N ALA A 179 8.04 4.87 -3.71
CA ALA A 179 8.75 5.47 -4.83
C ALA A 179 9.96 4.64 -5.30
N LEU A 180 10.73 4.08 -4.36
CA LEU A 180 11.86 3.19 -4.66
C LEU A 180 11.44 1.85 -5.28
N GLN A 181 10.19 1.45 -5.08
CA GLN A 181 9.57 0.26 -5.69
C GLN A 181 8.86 0.57 -7.02
N HIS A 182 8.94 1.79 -7.52
CA HIS A 182 8.20 2.26 -8.71
C HIS A 182 6.68 2.15 -8.55
N ILE A 183 6.18 2.48 -7.34
CA ILE A 183 4.78 2.69 -7.03
C ILE A 183 4.53 4.19 -7.09
N THR A 184 3.48 4.61 -7.78
CA THR A 184 3.14 6.03 -7.99
C THR A 184 1.87 6.45 -7.28
N TYR A 185 1.12 5.47 -6.74
CA TYR A 185 -0.15 5.68 -6.07
C TYR A 185 -0.32 4.72 -4.88
N LEU A 186 -0.79 5.25 -3.76
CA LEU A 186 -1.08 4.48 -2.56
C LEU A 186 -2.51 4.76 -2.07
N GLU A 187 -3.23 3.70 -1.65
CA GLU A 187 -4.41 3.81 -0.80
C GLU A 187 -4.09 3.26 0.58
N LEU A 188 -3.74 4.16 1.51
CA LEU A 188 -3.34 3.77 2.86
C LEU A 188 -4.55 3.68 3.79
N MET A 189 -4.73 2.54 4.41
CA MET A 189 -5.73 2.32 5.44
C MET A 189 -5.27 2.87 6.78
N LEU A 190 -6.06 3.75 7.37
CA LEU A 190 -5.82 4.27 8.73
C LEU A 190 -7.12 4.68 9.42
N THR A 191 -7.03 4.86 10.73
CA THR A 191 -8.16 5.31 11.56
C THR A 191 -7.93 6.73 12.05
N VAL A 192 -8.88 7.62 11.72
CA VAL A 192 -8.94 8.98 12.27
C VAL A 192 -10.18 9.10 13.15
N GLN A 193 -10.10 9.76 14.32
CA GLN A 193 -11.19 9.93 15.30
C GLN A 193 -11.78 8.60 15.83
N GLY A 194 -11.04 7.49 15.77
CA GLY A 194 -11.59 6.17 16.08
C GLY A 194 -12.11 6.00 17.51
N SER A 195 -11.39 6.48 18.51
CA SER A 195 -11.80 6.43 19.94
C SER A 195 -13.03 7.28 20.22
N GLU A 196 -13.04 8.51 19.70
CA GLU A 196 -14.12 9.49 19.90
C GLU A 196 -15.41 9.01 19.25
N VAL A 197 -15.32 8.47 18.03
CA VAL A 197 -16.47 7.92 17.31
C VAL A 197 -17.05 6.69 18.03
N ARG A 198 -16.21 5.78 18.52
CA ARG A 198 -16.68 4.63 19.30
C ARG A 198 -17.31 5.06 20.62
N GLN A 199 -16.74 6.07 21.28
CA GLN A 199 -17.34 6.64 22.49
C GLN A 199 -18.73 7.22 22.19
N LEU A 200 -18.87 8.01 21.13
CA LEU A 200 -20.15 8.54 20.69
C LEU A 200 -21.18 7.42 20.44
N GLY A 201 -20.75 6.31 19.81
CA GLY A 201 -21.60 5.12 19.64
C GLY A 201 -22.06 4.55 20.97
N ARG A 202 -21.17 4.34 21.94
CA ARG A 202 -21.55 3.82 23.28
C ARG A 202 -22.52 4.74 24.00
N GLU A 203 -22.38 6.05 23.86
CA GLU A 203 -23.28 7.04 24.47
C GLU A 203 -24.68 7.04 23.84
N VAL A 204 -24.79 6.72 22.55
CA VAL A 204 -26.08 6.55 21.85
C VAL A 204 -26.76 5.26 22.27
N GLY A 205 -25.98 4.17 22.42
CA GLY A 205 -26.49 2.83 22.69
C GLY A 205 -27.04 2.12 21.43
N TRP A 206 -27.17 0.80 21.54
CA TRP A 206 -27.63 -0.03 20.43
C TRP A 206 -29.16 0.02 20.27
N ASN A 207 -29.63 0.28 19.07
CA ASN A 207 -31.02 0.14 18.63
C ASN A 207 -31.04 -0.60 17.27
N LYS A 208 -32.01 -1.48 17.06
CA LYS A 208 -32.19 -2.19 15.79
C LYS A 208 -32.66 -1.28 14.66
N ASP A 209 -33.25 -0.15 14.97
CA ASP A 209 -33.60 0.88 13.98
C ASP A 209 -32.35 1.71 13.62
N LEU A 210 -31.71 1.34 12.51
CA LEU A 210 -30.49 1.98 12.04
C LEU A 210 -30.70 3.46 11.65
N GLN A 211 -31.91 3.82 11.20
CA GLN A 211 -32.26 5.19 10.86
C GLN A 211 -32.34 6.06 12.11
N GLU A 212 -32.99 5.56 13.16
CA GLU A 212 -33.04 6.24 14.46
C GLU A 212 -31.65 6.40 15.04
N MET A 213 -30.84 5.33 15.05
CA MET A 213 -29.44 5.39 15.53
C MET A 213 -28.62 6.44 14.79
N HIS A 214 -28.70 6.48 13.46
CA HIS A 214 -28.00 7.49 12.67
C HIS A 214 -28.45 8.90 13.06
N GLY A 215 -29.76 9.11 13.21
CA GLY A 215 -30.30 10.38 13.69
C GLY A 215 -29.79 10.78 15.08
N GLN A 216 -29.63 9.83 16.00
CA GLN A 216 -29.08 10.09 17.33
C GLN A 216 -27.57 10.43 17.28
N LEU A 217 -26.78 9.74 16.44
CA LEU A 217 -25.36 10.07 16.24
C LEU A 217 -25.17 11.48 15.72
N LEU A 218 -25.99 11.89 14.73
CA LEU A 218 -25.97 13.25 14.19
C LEU A 218 -26.31 14.30 15.26
N LYS A 219 -27.36 14.08 16.03
CA LYS A 219 -27.79 14.98 17.12
C LYS A 219 -26.73 15.12 18.22
N ARG A 220 -25.93 14.06 18.47
CA ARG A 220 -24.90 14.03 19.53
C ARG A 220 -23.52 14.45 19.06
N GLY A 221 -23.36 14.85 17.79
CA GLY A 221 -22.14 15.53 17.34
C GLY A 221 -21.29 14.77 16.33
N LEU A 222 -21.82 13.75 15.63
CA LEU A 222 -21.10 13.06 14.57
C LEU A 222 -20.53 14.03 13.52
N THR A 223 -21.31 15.04 13.10
CA THR A 223 -20.86 16.08 12.14
C THR A 223 -19.63 16.84 12.64
N LYS A 224 -19.56 17.11 13.95
CA LYS A 224 -18.37 17.75 14.53
C LYS A 224 -17.13 16.87 14.42
N LEU A 225 -17.26 15.57 14.68
CA LEU A 225 -16.16 14.61 14.53
C LEU A 225 -15.70 14.51 13.07
N VAL A 226 -16.62 14.53 12.11
CA VAL A 226 -16.29 14.58 10.67
C VAL A 226 -15.49 15.84 10.33
N THR A 227 -15.92 16.99 10.82
CA THR A 227 -15.17 18.26 10.62
C THR A 227 -13.75 18.19 11.20
N LEU A 228 -13.59 17.60 12.39
CA LEU A 228 -12.28 17.39 13.00
C LEU A 228 -11.43 16.42 12.18
N GLY A 229 -12.02 15.34 11.64
CA GLY A 229 -11.33 14.40 10.75
C GLY A 229 -10.81 15.07 9.49
N ASN A 230 -11.63 15.90 8.82
CA ASN A 230 -11.22 16.68 7.65
C ASN A 230 -10.02 17.61 7.98
N GLN A 231 -10.05 18.24 9.15
CA GLN A 231 -8.94 19.09 9.62
C GLN A 231 -7.67 18.27 9.86
N GLN A 232 -7.79 17.08 10.45
CA GLN A 232 -6.65 16.18 10.69
C GLN A 232 -6.03 15.68 9.40
N PHE A 233 -6.81 15.29 8.39
CA PHE A 233 -6.27 14.92 7.07
C PHE A 233 -5.60 16.10 6.37
N ALA A 234 -6.18 17.31 6.47
CA ALA A 234 -5.56 18.50 5.91
C ALA A 234 -4.23 18.85 6.59
N GLN A 235 -4.13 18.63 7.89
CA GLN A 235 -2.88 18.79 8.63
C GLN A 235 -1.88 17.71 8.24
N LEU A 236 -2.29 16.44 8.21
CA LEU A 236 -1.44 15.31 7.86
C LEU A 236 -0.74 15.53 6.51
N GLU A 237 -1.47 15.91 5.47
CA GLU A 237 -0.85 16.16 4.16
C GLU A 237 0.16 17.31 4.17
N ARG A 238 -0.12 18.38 4.90
CA ARG A 238 0.84 19.47 5.03
C ARG A 238 2.13 19.03 5.73
N GLU A 239 2.00 18.28 6.83
CA GLU A 239 3.17 17.79 7.56
C GLU A 239 3.93 16.73 6.74
N VAL A 240 3.26 15.79 6.06
CA VAL A 240 3.89 14.85 5.12
C VAL A 240 4.69 15.58 4.05
N SER A 241 4.09 16.59 3.40
CA SER A 241 4.78 17.40 2.39
C SER A 241 6.03 18.09 2.93
N LYS A 242 5.96 18.58 4.17
CA LYS A 242 7.08 19.20 4.87
C LYS A 242 8.16 18.17 5.25
N THR A 243 7.79 17.03 5.83
CA THR A 243 8.70 15.94 6.22
C THR A 243 9.44 15.41 5.01
N LEU A 244 8.77 15.27 3.85
CA LEU A 244 9.38 14.87 2.59
C LEU A 244 10.16 16.01 1.89
N GLY A 245 10.04 17.26 2.35
CA GLY A 245 10.67 18.42 1.71
C GLY A 245 10.11 18.74 0.32
N CYS A 246 8.85 18.42 0.05
CA CYS A 246 8.27 18.58 -1.28
C CYS A 246 8.29 20.05 -1.74
N GLY A 247 8.65 20.25 -3.03
CA GLY A 247 8.79 21.60 -3.59
C GLY A 247 10.11 22.31 -3.25
N THR A 248 11.04 21.64 -2.56
CA THR A 248 12.38 22.16 -2.24
C THR A 248 13.48 21.38 -2.99
N PRO A 249 14.71 21.89 -3.05
CA PRO A 249 15.85 21.16 -3.62
C PRO A 249 16.19 19.84 -2.89
N SER A 250 15.72 19.67 -1.66
CA SER A 250 15.90 18.47 -0.83
C SER A 250 14.69 17.52 -0.87
N ALA A 251 13.80 17.68 -1.84
CA ALA A 251 12.62 16.84 -1.99
C ALA A 251 12.99 15.36 -2.07
N GLN A 252 12.36 14.56 -1.22
CA GLN A 252 12.55 13.11 -1.18
C GLN A 252 11.68 12.41 -2.23
N PRO A 253 12.02 11.16 -2.65
CA PRO A 253 11.31 10.43 -3.70
C PRO A 253 9.79 10.28 -3.47
N GLY A 254 9.37 10.16 -2.20
CA GLY A 254 7.97 10.05 -1.82
C GLY A 254 7.08 11.22 -2.26
N CYS A 255 7.67 12.39 -2.55
CA CYS A 255 6.93 13.53 -3.12
C CYS A 255 6.29 13.22 -4.49
N ALA A 256 6.78 12.22 -5.21
CA ALA A 256 6.23 11.80 -6.50
C ALA A 256 5.06 10.81 -6.38
N VAL A 257 4.80 10.29 -5.17
CA VAL A 257 3.74 9.32 -4.91
C VAL A 257 2.46 10.05 -4.52
N THR A 258 1.38 9.74 -5.22
CA THR A 258 0.04 10.22 -4.84
C THR A 258 -0.52 9.33 -3.75
N VAL A 259 -0.77 9.87 -2.56
CA VAL A 259 -1.37 9.14 -1.44
C VAL A 259 -2.86 9.50 -1.33
N ARG A 260 -3.69 8.51 -1.12
CA ARG A 260 -5.10 8.60 -0.73
C ARG A 260 -5.35 7.66 0.45
N TYR A 261 -6.45 7.86 1.14
CA TYR A 261 -6.72 7.15 2.38
C TYR A 261 -8.02 6.37 2.34
N LEU A 262 -8.02 5.20 2.97
CA LEU A 262 -9.23 4.45 3.30
C LEU A 262 -9.47 4.54 4.80
N GLN A 263 -10.64 5.03 5.21
CA GLN A 263 -11.02 5.07 6.62
C GLN A 263 -11.33 3.66 7.12
N GLN A 264 -10.59 3.18 8.11
CA GLN A 264 -10.79 1.88 8.73
C GLN A 264 -11.96 1.89 9.71
N THR A 265 -12.70 0.79 9.72
CA THR A 265 -13.71 0.44 10.71
C THR A 265 -13.33 -0.88 11.36
N THR A 266 -13.12 -0.90 12.68
CA THR A 266 -12.72 -2.10 13.41
C THR A 266 -13.92 -3.00 13.66
N ARG A 267 -14.00 -4.15 12.95
CA ARG A 267 -15.15 -5.09 12.97
C ARG A 267 -15.34 -5.84 14.28
N THR A 268 -14.30 -5.95 15.10
CA THR A 268 -14.30 -6.70 16.38
C THR A 268 -14.85 -5.89 17.56
N LYS A 269 -15.51 -4.76 17.32
CA LYS A 269 -16.16 -3.93 18.33
C LYS A 269 -17.65 -4.27 18.46
N SER A 270 -18.30 -3.73 19.47
CA SER A 270 -19.76 -3.92 19.65
C SER A 270 -20.54 -3.36 18.44
N PRO A 271 -21.74 -3.89 18.15
CA PRO A 271 -22.55 -3.42 17.00
C PRO A 271 -22.74 -1.91 16.95
N VAL A 272 -22.95 -1.25 18.08
CA VAL A 272 -23.11 0.21 18.13
C VAL A 272 -21.83 0.95 17.80
N GLU A 273 -20.67 0.43 18.20
CA GLU A 273 -19.38 1.04 17.90
C GLU A 273 -19.04 0.85 16.42
N VAL A 274 -19.32 -0.32 15.83
CA VAL A 274 -19.16 -0.55 14.38
C VAL A 274 -20.07 0.37 13.58
N PHE A 275 -21.36 0.47 13.96
CA PHE A 275 -22.29 1.35 13.29
C PHE A 275 -21.87 2.83 13.34
N ALA A 276 -21.39 3.31 14.48
CA ALA A 276 -20.92 4.68 14.63
C ALA A 276 -19.67 4.93 13.77
N GLN A 277 -18.72 3.98 13.72
CA GLN A 277 -17.53 4.07 12.87
C GLN A 277 -17.91 4.11 11.37
N LEU A 278 -18.87 3.29 10.93
CA LEU A 278 -19.38 3.33 9.56
C LEU A 278 -20.08 4.65 9.26
N ALA A 279 -20.95 5.14 10.14
CA ALA A 279 -21.60 6.45 9.97
C ALA A 279 -20.58 7.57 9.78
N TYR A 280 -19.52 7.56 10.58
CA TYR A 280 -18.42 8.50 10.48
C TYR A 280 -17.66 8.35 9.15
N ALA A 281 -17.27 7.12 8.80
CA ALA A 281 -16.47 6.84 7.62
C ALA A 281 -17.17 7.27 6.32
N PHE A 282 -18.48 6.97 6.18
CA PHE A 282 -19.27 7.39 5.02
C PHE A 282 -19.41 8.92 4.93
N ALA A 283 -19.64 9.58 6.05
CA ALA A 283 -19.75 11.04 6.08
C ALA A 283 -18.41 11.72 5.81
N LEU A 284 -17.30 11.14 6.28
CA LEU A 284 -15.94 11.63 6.05
C LEU A 284 -15.55 11.53 4.57
N ASP A 285 -15.69 10.34 3.95
CA ASP A 285 -15.43 10.12 2.53
C ASP A 285 -16.22 11.11 1.64
N SER A 286 -17.51 11.28 1.95
CA SER A 286 -18.37 12.21 1.21
C SER A 286 -17.97 13.68 1.33
N SER A 287 -17.16 14.06 2.31
CA SER A 287 -16.79 15.45 2.61
C SER A 287 -15.33 15.78 2.37
N ASP A 288 -14.47 14.77 2.16
CA ASP A 288 -13.02 14.95 2.02
C ASP A 288 -12.47 14.09 0.88
N SER A 289 -12.03 14.73 -0.20
CA SER A 289 -11.51 14.06 -1.40
C SER A 289 -10.19 13.30 -1.20
N ARG A 290 -9.55 13.43 -0.05
CA ARG A 290 -8.35 12.66 0.33
C ARG A 290 -8.72 11.27 0.82
N VAL A 291 -9.88 11.13 1.43
CA VAL A 291 -10.48 9.85 1.81
C VAL A 291 -11.30 9.37 0.63
N VAL A 292 -10.97 8.21 0.10
CA VAL A 292 -11.53 7.72 -1.17
C VAL A 292 -12.31 6.42 -1.02
N GLY A 293 -12.42 5.91 0.22
CA GLY A 293 -13.16 4.69 0.51
C GLY A 293 -13.07 4.26 1.96
N ILE A 294 -13.69 3.12 2.23
CA ILE A 294 -13.86 2.53 3.56
C ILE A 294 -13.43 1.08 3.53
N ASN A 295 -12.88 0.59 4.66
CA ASN A 295 -12.61 -0.83 4.85
C ASN A 295 -13.01 -1.29 6.27
N LEU A 296 -13.47 -2.55 6.39
CA LEU A 296 -13.58 -3.27 7.66
C LEU A 296 -12.28 -4.00 7.94
N VAL A 297 -11.70 -3.78 9.11
CA VAL A 297 -10.39 -4.31 9.49
C VAL A 297 -10.45 -5.07 10.82
N ALA A 298 -9.35 -5.71 11.19
CA ALA A 298 -9.15 -6.64 12.29
C ALA A 298 -9.54 -8.09 11.91
N PRO A 299 -9.03 -9.12 12.65
CA PRO A 299 -9.17 -10.53 12.28
C PRO A 299 -10.61 -10.90 11.93
N GLU A 300 -10.81 -11.50 10.76
CA GLU A 300 -12.13 -11.90 10.28
C GLU A 300 -12.66 -13.11 11.05
N ASP A 301 -11.77 -14.00 11.48
CA ASP A 301 -12.05 -15.18 12.32
C ASP A 301 -12.36 -14.84 13.78
N ASN A 302 -12.24 -13.56 14.19
CA ASN A 302 -12.58 -13.17 15.55
C ASN A 302 -14.06 -13.49 15.88
N PRO A 303 -14.37 -14.09 17.05
CA PRO A 303 -15.75 -14.51 17.37
C PRO A 303 -16.80 -13.39 17.29
N ILE A 304 -16.42 -12.14 17.54
CA ILE A 304 -17.33 -11.00 17.38
C ILE A 304 -17.56 -10.69 15.90
N ALA A 305 -16.49 -10.72 15.11
CA ALA A 305 -16.57 -10.46 13.67
C ALA A 305 -17.42 -11.51 12.96
N LEU A 306 -17.22 -12.81 13.25
CA LEU A 306 -18.03 -13.91 12.72
C LEU A 306 -19.51 -13.76 13.11
N ARG A 307 -19.78 -13.59 14.40
CA ARG A 307 -21.16 -13.45 14.92
C ARG A 307 -21.94 -12.31 14.26
N ASP A 308 -21.29 -11.18 14.07
CA ASP A 308 -21.93 -9.93 13.64
C ASP A 308 -21.74 -9.65 12.14
N TYR A 309 -21.11 -10.54 11.37
CA TYR A 309 -20.76 -10.31 9.97
C TYR A 309 -21.96 -9.87 9.12
N THR A 310 -23.03 -10.64 9.11
CA THR A 310 -24.25 -10.31 8.36
C THR A 310 -24.85 -8.97 8.79
N LEU A 311 -24.84 -8.67 10.10
CA LEU A 311 -25.30 -7.38 10.59
C LEU A 311 -24.42 -6.22 10.09
N GLN A 312 -23.11 -6.42 10.05
CA GLN A 312 -22.17 -5.41 9.53
C GLN A 312 -22.38 -5.17 8.02
N MET A 313 -22.64 -6.21 7.24
CA MET A 313 -23.00 -6.06 5.82
C MET A 313 -24.32 -5.28 5.64
N GLN A 314 -25.32 -5.52 6.50
CA GLN A 314 -26.56 -4.74 6.52
C GLN A 314 -26.34 -3.27 6.91
N MET A 315 -25.44 -2.98 7.84
CA MET A 315 -25.05 -1.61 8.19
C MET A 315 -24.40 -0.91 6.98
N LEU A 316 -23.49 -1.58 6.27
CA LEU A 316 -22.87 -1.07 5.05
C LEU A 316 -23.94 -0.79 3.97
N GLN A 317 -24.88 -1.72 3.75
CA GLN A 317 -25.98 -1.53 2.83
C GLN A 317 -26.83 -0.30 3.19
N PHE A 318 -27.11 -0.11 4.49
CA PHE A 318 -27.85 1.05 4.98
C PHE A 318 -27.14 2.37 4.60
N PHE A 319 -25.84 2.47 4.81
CA PHE A 319 -25.09 3.67 4.46
C PHE A 319 -24.86 3.81 2.96
N LYS A 320 -24.68 2.72 2.20
CA LYS A 320 -24.60 2.76 0.72
C LYS A 320 -25.84 3.37 0.06
N ARG A 321 -27.02 3.15 0.65
CA ARG A 321 -28.27 3.80 0.17
C ARG A 321 -28.26 5.31 0.38
N GLN A 322 -27.61 5.81 1.43
CA GLN A 322 -27.53 7.25 1.75
C GLN A 322 -26.36 7.92 1.02
N TYR A 323 -25.28 7.20 0.80
CA TYR A 323 -24.03 7.66 0.20
C TYR A 323 -23.63 6.74 -0.98
N PRO A 324 -24.37 6.74 -2.09
CA PRO A 324 -24.18 5.76 -3.17
C PRO A 324 -22.81 5.85 -3.86
N ASN A 325 -22.16 7.01 -3.81
CA ASN A 325 -20.88 7.26 -4.46
C ASN A 325 -19.66 6.81 -3.62
N VAL A 326 -19.83 6.63 -2.30
CA VAL A 326 -18.76 6.17 -1.41
C VAL A 326 -18.35 4.76 -1.80
N LYS A 327 -17.04 4.55 -1.95
CA LYS A 327 -16.46 3.27 -2.35
C LYS A 327 -16.16 2.41 -1.12
N VAL A 328 -16.35 1.12 -1.29
CA VAL A 328 -16.13 0.14 -0.22
C VAL A 328 -15.19 -0.94 -0.73
N ALA A 329 -14.06 -1.10 -0.06
CA ALA A 329 -13.17 -2.25 -0.15
C ALA A 329 -13.29 -3.02 1.16
N LEU A 330 -13.44 -4.33 1.12
CA LEU A 330 -13.64 -5.13 2.33
C LEU A 330 -12.66 -6.28 2.40
N HIS A 331 -12.05 -6.47 3.57
CA HIS A 331 -11.51 -7.77 3.93
C HIS A 331 -12.67 -8.75 3.99
N ALA A 332 -12.70 -9.71 3.09
CA ALA A 332 -13.69 -10.78 3.06
C ALA A 332 -13.07 -12.06 2.53
N GLY A 333 -13.32 -13.15 3.22
CA GLY A 333 -12.74 -14.44 2.88
C GLY A 333 -11.26 -14.57 3.24
N GLU A 334 -10.76 -13.83 4.22
CA GLU A 334 -9.46 -14.09 4.85
C GLU A 334 -9.61 -15.20 5.90
N LEU A 335 -10.16 -16.33 5.46
CA LEU A 335 -10.56 -17.45 6.29
C LEU A 335 -10.10 -18.78 5.72
N THR A 336 -9.94 -19.76 6.60
CA THR A 336 -9.70 -21.17 6.23
C THR A 336 -10.41 -22.10 7.19
N LEU A 337 -10.58 -23.36 6.77
CA LEU A 337 -11.12 -24.43 7.62
C LEU A 337 -10.29 -24.67 8.89
N GLY A 338 -9.01 -24.26 8.88
CA GLY A 338 -8.14 -24.34 10.05
C GLY A 338 -8.44 -23.32 11.13
N LEU A 339 -9.14 -22.21 10.79
CA LEU A 339 -9.46 -21.12 11.70
C LEU A 339 -10.93 -21.10 12.15
N VAL A 340 -11.85 -21.43 11.24
CA VAL A 340 -13.30 -21.30 11.50
C VAL A 340 -14.07 -22.54 11.06
N PRO A 341 -15.29 -22.75 11.61
CA PRO A 341 -16.22 -23.78 11.14
C PRO A 341 -16.61 -23.58 9.66
N THR A 342 -16.99 -24.66 8.98
CA THR A 342 -17.35 -24.66 7.54
C THR A 342 -18.48 -23.68 7.22
N GLU A 343 -19.40 -23.47 8.15
CA GLU A 343 -20.54 -22.58 8.00
C GLU A 343 -20.11 -21.13 7.76
N ASP A 344 -19.05 -20.68 8.44
CA ASP A 344 -18.53 -19.32 8.33
C ASP A 344 -17.73 -19.07 7.03
N LEU A 345 -17.32 -20.13 6.31
CA LEU A 345 -16.62 -20.02 5.02
C LEU A 345 -17.57 -19.82 3.81
N ARG A 346 -18.90 -19.85 4.01
CA ARG A 346 -19.85 -20.06 2.91
C ARG A 346 -20.51 -18.80 2.37
N PHE A 347 -20.27 -17.62 2.97
CA PHE A 347 -21.12 -16.46 2.66
C PHE A 347 -20.42 -15.10 2.80
N HIS A 348 -19.21 -15.02 3.28
CA HIS A 348 -18.56 -13.74 3.59
C HIS A 348 -18.30 -12.92 2.32
N ILE A 349 -17.67 -13.50 1.30
CA ILE A 349 -17.40 -12.82 0.03
C ILE A 349 -18.72 -12.48 -0.67
N ARG A 350 -19.68 -13.41 -0.67
CA ARG A 350 -20.98 -13.18 -1.27
C ARG A 350 -21.70 -12.01 -0.65
N GLN A 351 -21.78 -11.95 0.68
CA GLN A 351 -22.45 -10.85 1.36
C GLN A 351 -21.71 -9.52 1.18
N ALA A 352 -20.38 -9.54 1.14
CA ALA A 352 -19.60 -8.35 0.81
C ALA A 352 -19.96 -7.81 -0.59
N VAL A 353 -20.11 -8.68 -1.59
CA VAL A 353 -20.47 -8.29 -2.97
C VAL A 353 -21.94 -7.91 -3.08
N GLU A 354 -22.86 -8.75 -2.59
CA GLU A 354 -24.29 -8.62 -2.86
C GLU A 354 -25.00 -7.68 -1.88
N VAL A 355 -24.62 -7.69 -0.60
CA VAL A 355 -25.28 -6.91 0.44
C VAL A 355 -24.54 -5.58 0.66
N ALA A 356 -23.25 -5.62 0.95
CA ALA A 356 -22.45 -4.42 1.19
C ALA A 356 -22.10 -3.66 -0.10
N GLN A 357 -22.25 -4.27 -1.28
CA GLN A 357 -21.92 -3.69 -2.58
C GLN A 357 -20.46 -3.25 -2.65
N ALA A 358 -19.57 -4.09 -2.12
CA ALA A 358 -18.14 -3.87 -2.18
C ALA A 358 -17.66 -3.77 -3.64
N SER A 359 -16.84 -2.79 -3.92
CA SER A 359 -16.19 -2.62 -5.23
C SER A 359 -14.90 -3.42 -5.33
N ARG A 360 -14.31 -3.78 -4.18
CA ARG A 360 -13.10 -4.61 -4.09
C ARG A 360 -13.20 -5.52 -2.87
N ILE A 361 -12.58 -6.69 -2.99
CA ILE A 361 -12.46 -7.71 -1.94
C ILE A 361 -10.97 -7.87 -1.61
N GLY A 362 -10.58 -7.59 -0.39
CA GLY A 362 -9.27 -7.94 0.14
C GLY A 362 -9.20 -9.43 0.42
N HIS A 363 -8.10 -10.07 0.01
CA HIS A 363 -7.78 -11.50 0.17
C HIS A 363 -8.64 -12.45 -0.66
N GLY A 364 -9.91 -12.66 -0.29
CA GLY A 364 -10.82 -13.55 -1.01
C GLY A 364 -10.38 -15.01 -1.06
N VAL A 365 -9.69 -15.50 -0.02
CA VAL A 365 -9.01 -16.81 -0.03
C VAL A 365 -9.99 -17.97 0.01
N ASP A 366 -11.09 -17.86 0.73
CA ASP A 366 -12.07 -18.95 0.91
C ASP A 366 -13.13 -19.04 -0.19
N ILE A 367 -12.98 -18.32 -1.30
CA ILE A 367 -13.97 -18.27 -2.40
C ILE A 367 -14.48 -19.66 -2.83
N LEU A 368 -13.65 -20.69 -2.79
CA LEU A 368 -14.05 -22.04 -3.19
C LEU A 368 -14.90 -22.79 -2.13
N PHE A 369 -15.00 -22.24 -0.92
CA PHE A 369 -15.92 -22.73 0.11
C PHE A 369 -17.28 -22.03 0.07
N GLU A 370 -17.40 -20.91 -0.64
CA GLU A 370 -18.65 -20.16 -0.82
C GLU A 370 -19.75 -21.02 -1.46
N GLU A 371 -21.00 -20.70 -1.19
CA GLU A 371 -22.11 -21.32 -1.93
C GLU A 371 -22.05 -20.91 -3.41
N HIS A 372 -22.07 -21.87 -4.32
CA HIS A 372 -21.96 -21.62 -5.77
C HIS A 372 -20.78 -20.73 -6.17
N PRO A 373 -19.53 -21.09 -5.87
CA PRO A 373 -18.36 -20.22 -6.01
C PRO A 373 -18.13 -19.74 -7.45
N PHE A 374 -18.39 -20.57 -8.45
CA PHE A 374 -18.19 -20.19 -9.85
C PHE A 374 -19.21 -19.16 -10.33
N GLU A 375 -20.45 -19.21 -9.83
CA GLU A 375 -21.47 -18.20 -10.10
C GLU A 375 -21.10 -16.86 -9.44
N LEU A 376 -20.56 -16.92 -8.22
CA LEU A 376 -20.07 -15.73 -7.53
C LEU A 376 -18.89 -15.09 -8.26
N MET A 377 -17.90 -15.87 -8.70
CA MET A 377 -16.78 -15.36 -9.50
C MET A 377 -17.26 -14.74 -10.83
N GLU A 378 -18.21 -15.37 -11.52
CA GLU A 378 -18.80 -14.79 -12.74
C GLU A 378 -19.54 -13.47 -12.43
N GLN A 379 -20.25 -13.38 -11.32
CA GLN A 379 -20.88 -12.17 -10.86
C GLN A 379 -19.85 -11.06 -10.54
N MET A 380 -18.77 -11.38 -9.82
CA MET A 380 -17.67 -10.46 -9.54
C MET A 380 -17.04 -9.95 -10.84
N ARG A 381 -16.75 -10.84 -11.80
CA ARG A 381 -16.24 -10.47 -13.12
C ARG A 381 -17.16 -9.49 -13.84
N ARG A 382 -18.47 -9.77 -13.88
CA ARG A 382 -19.49 -8.96 -14.57
C ARG A 382 -19.68 -7.59 -13.91
N LEU A 383 -19.63 -7.54 -12.58
CA LEU A 383 -19.76 -6.30 -11.80
C LEU A 383 -18.46 -5.49 -11.75
N GLY A 384 -17.34 -6.09 -12.16
CA GLY A 384 -16.02 -5.48 -12.05
C GLY A 384 -15.53 -5.38 -10.60
N VAL A 385 -15.88 -6.34 -9.73
CA VAL A 385 -15.37 -6.43 -8.37
C VAL A 385 -13.96 -7.00 -8.43
N LEU A 386 -12.95 -6.20 -8.04
CA LEU A 386 -11.55 -6.61 -8.05
C LEU A 386 -11.21 -7.36 -6.77
N VAL A 387 -10.30 -8.35 -6.88
CA VAL A 387 -9.67 -9.01 -5.71
C VAL A 387 -8.28 -8.45 -5.48
N GLU A 388 -8.02 -7.98 -4.26
CA GLU A 388 -6.73 -7.49 -3.78
C GLU A 388 -5.95 -8.68 -3.21
N ILE A 389 -4.98 -9.18 -3.97
CA ILE A 389 -4.24 -10.40 -3.65
C ILE A 389 -2.99 -10.05 -2.83
N CYS A 390 -2.93 -10.56 -1.60
CA CYS A 390 -1.84 -10.39 -0.64
C CYS A 390 -1.19 -11.75 -0.37
N LEU A 391 -0.36 -12.25 -1.32
CA LEU A 391 0.13 -13.63 -1.31
C LEU A 391 0.92 -13.98 -0.04
N THR A 392 1.82 -13.09 0.39
CA THR A 392 2.64 -13.33 1.58
C THR A 392 1.79 -13.28 2.86
N SER A 393 0.87 -12.33 2.96
CA SER A 393 -0.05 -12.25 4.10
C SER A 393 -0.90 -13.52 4.21
N ASN A 394 -1.46 -14.00 3.09
CA ASN A 394 -2.25 -15.23 3.07
C ASN A 394 -1.41 -16.48 3.41
N GLU A 395 -0.13 -16.53 3.00
CA GLU A 395 0.79 -17.58 3.43
C GLU A 395 1.05 -17.52 4.93
N VAL A 396 1.32 -16.34 5.48
CA VAL A 396 1.67 -16.15 6.89
C VAL A 396 0.46 -16.37 7.81
N ILE A 397 -0.65 -15.71 7.52
CA ILE A 397 -1.84 -15.73 8.41
C ILE A 397 -2.60 -17.04 8.28
N LEU A 398 -2.82 -17.50 7.05
CA LEU A 398 -3.73 -18.61 6.74
C LEU A 398 -3.00 -19.91 6.42
N ASN A 399 -1.66 -19.86 6.25
CA ASN A 399 -0.86 -20.97 5.72
C ASN A 399 -1.34 -21.46 4.34
N VAL A 400 -1.87 -20.54 3.51
CA VAL A 400 -2.38 -20.83 2.16
C VAL A 400 -1.45 -20.26 1.11
N GLN A 401 -0.88 -21.13 0.26
CA GLN A 401 0.07 -20.75 -0.78
C GLN A 401 0.04 -21.68 -1.99
N GLY A 402 0.65 -21.26 -3.09
CA GLY A 402 0.79 -22.09 -4.30
C GLY A 402 -0.56 -22.56 -4.84
N ASP A 403 -0.71 -23.86 -5.06
CA ASP A 403 -1.93 -24.42 -5.66
C ASP A 403 -3.13 -24.48 -4.69
N GLU A 404 -2.92 -24.25 -3.39
CA GLU A 404 -4.00 -24.10 -2.42
C GLU A 404 -4.64 -22.72 -2.46
N HIS A 405 -3.93 -21.71 -2.95
CA HIS A 405 -4.44 -20.34 -3.06
C HIS A 405 -5.32 -20.19 -4.30
N PRO A 406 -6.51 -19.59 -4.23
CA PRO A 406 -7.47 -19.48 -5.33
C PRO A 406 -7.07 -18.51 -6.46
N PHE A 407 -5.82 -18.06 -6.48
CA PHE A 407 -5.28 -17.14 -7.49
C PHE A 407 -5.59 -17.61 -8.92
N ARG A 408 -5.34 -18.90 -9.21
CA ARG A 408 -5.53 -19.48 -10.56
C ARG A 408 -7.00 -19.54 -10.95
N GLU A 409 -7.88 -19.76 -9.98
CA GLU A 409 -9.33 -19.85 -10.18
C GLU A 409 -9.89 -18.48 -10.53
N TYR A 410 -9.53 -17.44 -9.80
CA TYR A 410 -9.86 -16.05 -10.15
C TYR A 410 -9.32 -15.67 -11.53
N TRP A 411 -8.04 -16.02 -11.81
CA TRP A 411 -7.42 -15.73 -13.11
C TRP A 411 -8.18 -16.41 -14.27
N LYS A 412 -8.50 -17.69 -14.15
CA LYS A 412 -9.26 -18.47 -15.16
C LYS A 412 -10.68 -17.94 -15.32
N ALA A 413 -11.34 -17.55 -14.24
CA ALA A 413 -12.68 -16.97 -14.27
C ALA A 413 -12.70 -15.54 -14.86
N GLY A 414 -11.53 -14.92 -15.05
CA GLY A 414 -11.41 -13.55 -15.55
C GLY A 414 -11.86 -12.49 -14.55
N VAL A 415 -11.87 -12.82 -13.26
CA VAL A 415 -12.11 -11.84 -12.19
C VAL A 415 -10.92 -10.88 -12.16
N PRO A 416 -11.14 -9.56 -12.14
CA PRO A 416 -10.03 -8.62 -12.06
C PRO A 416 -9.28 -8.79 -10.74
N MET A 417 -7.95 -8.77 -10.80
CA MET A 417 -7.07 -8.89 -9.64
C MET A 417 -5.94 -7.86 -9.71
N THR A 418 -5.42 -7.49 -8.56
CA THR A 418 -4.13 -6.81 -8.40
C THR A 418 -3.35 -7.45 -7.28
N LEU A 419 -2.04 -7.20 -7.23
CA LEU A 419 -1.20 -7.58 -6.09
C LEU A 419 -1.15 -6.39 -5.12
N ALA A 420 -1.11 -6.69 -3.84
CA ALA A 420 -1.03 -5.71 -2.78
C ALA A 420 -0.14 -6.21 -1.63
N SER A 421 0.40 -5.29 -0.84
CA SER A 421 1.41 -5.60 0.17
C SER A 421 0.83 -5.90 1.56
N ASP A 422 -0.40 -5.44 1.83
CA ASP A 422 -1.06 -5.51 3.13
C ASP A 422 -0.26 -4.78 4.23
N ASP A 423 0.51 -5.49 5.01
CA ASP A 423 1.35 -4.99 6.11
C ASP A 423 2.84 -5.28 5.82
N GLU A 424 3.46 -4.52 4.91
CA GLU A 424 4.85 -4.73 4.43
C GLU A 424 5.86 -4.85 5.58
N GLY A 425 5.74 -3.99 6.58
CA GLY A 425 6.67 -3.94 7.72
C GLY A 425 6.56 -5.17 8.60
N ILE A 426 5.33 -5.62 8.90
CA ILE A 426 5.09 -6.83 9.69
C ILE A 426 5.52 -8.06 8.89
N SER A 427 5.10 -8.18 7.64
CA SER A 427 5.40 -9.32 6.76
C SER A 427 6.86 -9.36 6.30
N ARG A 428 7.63 -8.27 6.49
CA ARG A 428 9.04 -8.15 6.08
C ARG A 428 9.24 -8.31 4.57
N ILE A 429 8.34 -7.73 3.80
CA ILE A 429 8.33 -7.78 2.33
C ILE A 429 8.31 -6.37 1.73
N ASP A 430 8.28 -6.34 0.43
CA ASP A 430 7.90 -5.18 -0.38
C ASP A 430 6.94 -5.64 -1.50
N LEU A 431 6.24 -4.73 -2.17
CA LEU A 431 5.33 -5.10 -3.26
C LEU A 431 6.07 -5.83 -4.40
N SER A 432 7.37 -5.57 -4.60
CA SER A 432 8.18 -6.32 -5.58
C SER A 432 8.28 -7.80 -5.23
N HIS A 433 8.21 -8.17 -3.94
CA HIS A 433 8.16 -9.57 -3.51
C HIS A 433 6.87 -10.26 -3.98
N GLU A 434 5.73 -9.60 -3.86
CA GLU A 434 4.44 -10.12 -4.33
C GLU A 434 4.46 -10.38 -5.84
N TYR A 435 5.03 -9.45 -6.62
CA TYR A 435 5.24 -9.64 -8.07
C TYR A 435 6.19 -10.80 -8.39
N LEU A 436 7.25 -10.99 -7.60
CA LEU A 436 8.16 -12.13 -7.73
C LEU A 436 7.43 -13.46 -7.45
N LEU A 437 6.59 -13.51 -6.41
CA LEU A 437 5.78 -14.69 -6.09
C LEU A 437 4.78 -15.00 -7.21
N ALA A 438 4.11 -13.99 -7.75
CA ALA A 438 3.20 -14.17 -8.89
C ALA A 438 3.92 -14.74 -10.11
N ALA A 439 5.14 -14.29 -10.42
CA ALA A 439 5.95 -14.82 -11.49
C ALA A 439 6.43 -16.26 -11.24
N THR A 440 6.90 -16.56 -10.04
CA THR A 440 7.59 -17.83 -9.72
C THR A 440 6.65 -18.93 -9.30
N ARG A 441 5.62 -18.63 -8.50
CA ARG A 441 4.66 -19.64 -7.99
C ARG A 441 3.47 -19.87 -8.94
N TYR A 442 3.02 -18.79 -9.61
CA TYR A 442 1.82 -18.87 -10.48
C TYR A 442 2.16 -18.85 -11.97
N GLY A 443 3.44 -18.65 -12.32
CA GLY A 443 3.92 -18.73 -13.69
C GLY A 443 3.53 -17.55 -14.56
N LEU A 444 3.21 -16.39 -13.96
CA LEU A 444 2.86 -15.19 -14.72
C LEU A 444 4.05 -14.68 -15.54
N GLY A 445 3.80 -14.27 -16.77
CA GLY A 445 4.75 -13.59 -17.63
C GLY A 445 4.76 -12.09 -17.42
N TYR A 446 5.71 -11.40 -18.06
CA TYR A 446 5.81 -9.94 -17.98
C TYR A 446 4.49 -9.22 -18.30
N LYS A 447 3.80 -9.65 -19.37
CA LYS A 447 2.53 -9.04 -19.78
C LYS A 447 1.42 -9.21 -18.75
N ASP A 448 1.43 -10.33 -18.04
CA ASP A 448 0.47 -10.61 -16.96
C ASP A 448 0.74 -9.70 -15.77
N LEU A 449 2.02 -9.57 -15.37
CA LEU A 449 2.44 -8.65 -14.31
C LEU A 449 2.10 -7.20 -14.65
N LYS A 450 2.36 -6.76 -15.89
CA LYS A 450 1.97 -5.44 -16.39
C LYS A 450 0.45 -5.22 -16.30
N ARG A 451 -0.35 -6.26 -16.60
CA ARG A 451 -1.80 -6.22 -16.46
C ARG A 451 -2.23 -6.05 -15.00
N LEU A 452 -1.60 -6.77 -14.06
CA LEU A 452 -1.88 -6.61 -12.62
C LEU A 452 -1.55 -5.18 -12.12
N ALA A 453 -0.43 -4.60 -12.57
CA ALA A 453 -0.07 -3.22 -12.27
C ALA A 453 -1.09 -2.21 -12.80
N ARG A 454 -1.56 -2.40 -14.04
CA ARG A 454 -2.64 -1.58 -14.62
C ARG A 454 -3.95 -1.71 -13.86
N ASN A 455 -4.30 -2.93 -13.44
CA ASN A 455 -5.50 -3.18 -12.63
C ASN A 455 -5.44 -2.41 -11.30
N GLY A 456 -4.30 -2.34 -10.63
CA GLY A 456 -4.13 -1.58 -9.40
C GLY A 456 -4.57 -0.13 -9.52
N LEU A 457 -4.35 0.50 -10.70
CA LEU A 457 -4.81 1.87 -10.96
C LEU A 457 -6.22 1.95 -11.54
N GLU A 458 -6.62 0.99 -12.39
CA GLU A 458 -7.95 0.98 -13.00
C GLU A 458 -9.06 0.81 -11.94
N TYR A 459 -8.82 -0.04 -10.96
CA TYR A 459 -9.75 -0.33 -9.88
C TYR A 459 -9.45 0.46 -8.59
N SER A 460 -8.47 1.37 -8.62
CA SER A 460 -8.26 2.32 -7.52
C SER A 460 -9.49 3.21 -7.31
N PHE A 461 -9.60 3.76 -6.13
CA PHE A 461 -10.64 4.72 -5.83
C PHE A 461 -10.23 6.18 -6.15
N ALA A 462 -9.10 6.35 -6.86
CA ALA A 462 -8.67 7.65 -7.35
C ALA A 462 -9.80 8.36 -8.12
N PRO A 463 -10.05 9.66 -7.84
CA PRO A 463 -11.12 10.40 -8.50
C PRO A 463 -10.94 10.53 -10.01
N GLY A 464 -12.05 10.58 -10.72
CA GLY A 464 -12.08 10.86 -12.17
C GLY A 464 -12.26 9.61 -13.03
N ASN A 465 -12.19 9.82 -14.34
CA ASN A 465 -12.42 8.80 -15.35
C ASN A 465 -11.13 8.02 -15.65
N SER A 466 -11.27 6.79 -16.16
CA SER A 466 -10.15 6.01 -16.66
C SER A 466 -9.54 6.63 -17.92
N LEU A 467 -8.23 6.48 -18.08
CA LEU A 467 -7.50 6.72 -19.32
C LEU A 467 -7.92 5.73 -20.43
N TRP A 468 -8.39 4.56 -20.02
CA TRP A 468 -8.69 3.44 -20.90
C TRP A 468 -10.17 3.38 -21.28
N LYS A 469 -10.47 2.95 -22.51
CA LYS A 469 -11.84 2.69 -22.95
C LYS A 469 -12.47 1.48 -22.26
N SER A 470 -11.62 0.53 -21.84
CA SER A 470 -12.04 -0.67 -21.10
C SER A 470 -10.87 -1.22 -20.28
N SER A 471 -11.16 -2.06 -19.30
CA SER A 471 -10.18 -2.80 -18.49
C SER A 471 -9.34 -3.84 -19.24
N GLU A 472 -9.54 -3.95 -20.55
CA GLU A 472 -8.64 -4.74 -21.42
C GLU A 472 -7.37 -3.96 -21.83
N PHE A 473 -7.29 -2.65 -21.56
CA PHE A 473 -6.15 -1.77 -21.82
C PHE A 473 -5.68 -1.74 -23.29
N LYS A 474 -6.60 -1.96 -24.25
CA LYS A 474 -6.28 -1.99 -25.68
C LYS A 474 -6.27 -0.62 -26.33
N ALA A 475 -7.04 0.31 -25.81
CA ALA A 475 -7.15 1.65 -26.38
C ALA A 475 -7.45 2.70 -25.31
N MET A 476 -6.75 3.83 -25.40
CA MET A 476 -7.04 5.01 -24.59
C MET A 476 -8.33 5.70 -25.07
N VAL A 477 -8.90 6.54 -24.21
CA VAL A 477 -10.04 7.39 -24.54
C VAL A 477 -9.71 8.33 -25.71
N SER A 478 -10.75 8.81 -26.41
CA SER A 478 -10.56 9.62 -27.63
C SER A 478 -9.71 10.88 -27.41
N ALA A 479 -9.78 11.48 -26.23
CA ALA A 479 -9.00 12.66 -25.88
C ALA A 479 -7.48 12.43 -25.92
N CYS A 480 -7.01 11.19 -25.65
CA CYS A 480 -5.59 10.83 -25.61
C CYS A 480 -5.19 9.80 -26.69
N ALA A 481 -6.08 9.44 -27.61
CA ALA A 481 -5.84 8.33 -28.55
C ALA A 481 -4.71 8.58 -29.55
N SER A 482 -4.36 9.84 -29.81
CA SER A 482 -3.25 10.24 -30.71
C SER A 482 -1.94 10.50 -29.97
N ASP A 483 -1.95 10.47 -28.64
CA ASP A 483 -0.77 10.77 -27.83
C ASP A 483 -0.08 9.48 -27.37
N THR A 484 1.24 9.55 -27.18
CA THR A 484 2.06 8.43 -26.73
C THR A 484 2.55 8.71 -25.30
N PRO A 485 2.21 7.89 -24.30
CA PRO A 485 2.76 8.05 -22.95
C PRO A 485 4.31 7.98 -22.96
N GLY A 486 4.93 8.90 -22.22
CA GLY A 486 6.40 9.02 -22.16
C GLY A 486 7.01 10.01 -23.13
N GLU A 487 6.27 10.50 -24.12
CA GLU A 487 6.72 11.60 -24.97
C GLU A 487 6.62 12.96 -24.25
N THR A 488 7.45 13.93 -24.70
CA THR A 488 7.56 15.25 -24.07
C THR A 488 6.39 16.17 -24.41
N SER A 489 5.69 15.92 -25.52
CA SER A 489 4.55 16.71 -25.97
C SER A 489 3.26 15.91 -25.84
N VAL A 490 2.29 16.47 -25.13
CA VAL A 490 0.94 15.93 -24.97
C VAL A 490 -0.03 16.92 -25.61
N SER A 491 -0.98 16.44 -26.41
CA SER A 491 -1.98 17.30 -27.04
C SER A 491 -2.81 18.08 -26.01
N GLU A 492 -3.32 19.24 -26.41
CA GLU A 492 -4.15 20.08 -25.54
C GLU A 492 -5.38 19.31 -25.03
N GLY A 493 -6.02 18.49 -25.88
CA GLY A 493 -7.17 17.68 -25.52
C GLY A 493 -6.84 16.63 -24.45
N CYS A 494 -5.74 15.91 -24.60
CA CYS A 494 -5.29 14.93 -23.61
C CYS A 494 -4.84 15.61 -22.32
N SER A 495 -4.07 16.68 -22.40
CA SER A 495 -3.65 17.46 -21.23
C SER A 495 -4.86 17.96 -20.42
N ALA A 496 -5.88 18.51 -21.07
CA ALA A 496 -7.10 18.95 -20.41
C ALA A 496 -7.88 17.80 -19.75
N PHE A 497 -7.87 16.61 -20.36
CA PHE A 497 -8.49 15.42 -19.79
C PHE A 497 -7.74 14.92 -18.55
N LEU A 498 -6.40 14.80 -18.62
CA LEU A 498 -5.56 14.36 -17.50
C LEU A 498 -5.65 15.31 -16.30
N ASN A 499 -5.73 16.61 -16.56
CA ASN A 499 -5.88 17.63 -15.49
C ASN A 499 -7.23 17.56 -14.76
N LYS A 500 -8.25 16.91 -15.34
CA LYS A 500 -9.59 16.74 -14.75
C LYS A 500 -9.79 15.37 -14.11
N SER A 501 -8.85 14.45 -14.24
CA SER A 501 -8.98 13.08 -13.76
C SER A 501 -7.68 12.62 -13.10
N ASP A 502 -7.67 12.52 -11.78
CA ASP A 502 -6.53 11.96 -11.04
C ASP A 502 -6.23 10.54 -11.49
N ARG A 503 -7.28 9.70 -11.68
CA ARG A 503 -7.11 8.32 -12.15
C ARG A 503 -6.40 8.28 -13.51
N ALA A 504 -6.87 9.04 -14.49
CA ALA A 504 -6.23 9.06 -15.82
C ALA A 504 -4.79 9.57 -15.74
N ARG A 505 -4.51 10.55 -14.89
CA ARG A 505 -3.17 11.13 -14.71
C ARG A 505 -2.17 10.09 -14.16
N ILE A 506 -2.56 9.35 -13.12
CA ILE A 506 -1.69 8.28 -12.56
C ILE A 506 -1.54 7.11 -13.54
N GLN A 507 -2.57 6.76 -14.30
CA GLN A 507 -2.49 5.75 -15.36
C GLN A 507 -1.55 6.20 -16.49
N TRP A 508 -1.63 7.46 -16.91
CA TRP A 508 -0.70 8.04 -17.89
C TRP A 508 0.75 8.00 -17.39
N GLN A 509 0.96 8.30 -16.11
CA GLN A 509 2.28 8.21 -15.49
C GLN A 509 2.80 6.77 -15.53
N LEU A 510 1.98 5.78 -15.16
CA LEU A 510 2.35 4.35 -15.22
C LEU A 510 2.76 3.93 -16.63
N GLU A 511 1.97 4.29 -17.65
CA GLU A 511 2.32 3.95 -19.05
C GLU A 511 3.62 4.64 -19.51
N SER A 512 3.85 5.87 -19.06
CA SER A 512 5.11 6.59 -19.33
C SER A 512 6.32 5.91 -18.66
N GLU A 513 6.13 5.36 -17.47
CA GLU A 513 7.15 4.58 -16.77
C GLU A 513 7.38 3.22 -17.43
N PHE A 514 6.34 2.55 -17.91
CA PHE A 514 6.49 1.33 -18.71
C PHE A 514 7.26 1.59 -20.00
N ALA A 515 6.93 2.66 -20.74
CA ALA A 515 7.66 3.02 -21.96
C ALA A 515 9.16 3.23 -21.68
N ARG A 516 9.51 3.91 -20.58
CA ARG A 516 10.90 4.08 -20.14
C ARG A 516 11.54 2.75 -19.73
N PHE A 517 10.86 1.94 -18.93
CA PHE A 517 11.35 0.65 -18.48
C PHE A 517 11.60 -0.31 -19.65
N GLU A 518 10.70 -0.38 -20.62
CA GLU A 518 10.81 -1.21 -21.81
C GLU A 518 11.91 -0.73 -22.77
N SER A 519 12.31 0.54 -22.68
CA SER A 519 13.43 1.09 -23.46
C SER A 519 14.81 0.83 -22.85
N LEU A 520 14.92 0.26 -21.65
CA LEU A 520 16.20 -0.01 -21.01
C LEU A 520 17.02 -1.03 -21.80
N GLN A 521 18.34 -0.80 -21.88
CA GLN A 521 19.26 -1.75 -22.52
C GLN A 521 19.63 -2.91 -21.59
N ASN A 522 19.51 -2.72 -20.29
CA ASN A 522 19.78 -3.72 -19.28
C ASN A 522 18.83 -3.56 -18.09
N TRP A 523 18.18 -4.66 -17.68
CA TRP A 523 17.30 -4.72 -16.53
C TRP A 523 17.97 -5.23 -15.25
N LEU A 524 19.25 -5.62 -15.31
CA LEU A 524 20.06 -6.04 -14.17
C LEU A 524 20.97 -4.93 -13.66
#